data_018f2ef13a5ab496be730c619c6a8340
#
_entry.id   018f2ef13a5ab496be730c619c6a8340
#
_cell.length_a   1.000
_cell.length_b   1.000
_cell.length_c   1.000
_cell.angle_alpha   90.00
_cell.angle_beta   90.00
_cell.angle_gamma   90.00
#
_symmetry.space_group_name_H-M   'P 1'
#
loop_
_entity.id
_entity.type
_entity.pdbx_description
1 polymer ?
#
loop_
_entity_poly.entity_id
_entity_poly.type
_entity_poly.pdbx_seq_one_letter_code
_entity_poly.pdbx_strand_id
1 'polypeptide(L)'
;MNRLHRQKMPWRAPVMVAAQLAALYGEEGLIWLDGDGSALGRWVTLGVTPVETVCCRGRPGEPGASNPFEALRHLEEGHWTGWLSYEAAAWSEPGNAWCADAMPSLWIARHDPILRFDLQNQHLWIEGTNPNSITAMLDSLATAPTALSTNPHPIALDAWTHHTDRSGFANGVR
;
A
#
# COMPACT_ATOMS: atom_id res chain seq x y z
N MET A 1 -1.76 23.97 8.03
CA MET A 1 -1.70 22.62 8.63
C MET A 1 -3.11 22.07 8.70
N ASN A 2 -3.42 21.06 7.91
CA ASN A 2 -4.71 20.37 8.02
C ASN A 2 -4.71 19.53 9.31
N ARG A 3 -5.71 19.72 10.15
CA ARG A 3 -5.83 18.96 11.41
C ARG A 3 -6.19 17.50 11.10
N LEU A 4 -5.41 16.55 11.61
CA LEU A 4 -5.76 15.14 11.56
C LEU A 4 -6.95 14.88 12.48
N HIS A 5 -8.02 14.34 11.93
CA HIS A 5 -9.18 13.83 12.65
C HIS A 5 -9.06 12.33 12.82
N ARG A 6 -9.42 11.84 13.99
CA ARG A 6 -9.38 10.42 14.32
C ARG A 6 -10.67 10.04 15.05
N GLN A 7 -11.33 8.99 14.57
CA GLN A 7 -12.53 8.46 15.21
C GLN A 7 -12.36 6.97 15.49
N LYS A 8 -12.65 6.56 16.72
CA LYS A 8 -12.64 5.16 17.13
C LYS A 8 -13.88 4.46 16.60
N MET A 9 -13.69 3.24 16.10
CA MET A 9 -14.74 2.35 15.61
C MET A 9 -14.82 1.08 16.47
N PRO A 10 -15.95 0.37 16.44
CA PRO A 10 -16.01 -1.00 16.98
C PRO A 10 -14.97 -1.88 16.31
N TRP A 11 -14.32 -2.73 17.11
CA TRP A 11 -13.32 -3.66 16.59
C TRP A 11 -13.94 -4.63 15.58
N ARG A 12 -13.23 -4.81 14.47
CA ARG A 12 -13.50 -5.81 13.43
C ARG A 12 -12.16 -6.30 12.91
N ALA A 13 -12.08 -7.58 12.55
CA ALA A 13 -10.84 -8.11 11.98
C ALA A 13 -10.47 -7.40 10.66
N PRO A 14 -9.19 -7.03 10.44
CA PRO A 14 -8.77 -6.31 9.23
C PRO A 14 -9.21 -6.97 7.94
N VAL A 15 -9.10 -8.30 7.82
CA VAL A 15 -9.52 -9.06 6.64
C VAL A 15 -11.00 -8.85 6.31
N MET A 16 -11.88 -8.76 7.31
CA MET A 16 -13.31 -8.54 7.12
C MET A 16 -13.58 -7.14 6.57
N VAL A 17 -12.86 -6.15 7.09
CA VAL A 17 -13.01 -4.77 6.65
C VAL A 17 -12.38 -4.58 5.26
N ALA A 18 -11.23 -5.18 4.98
CA ALA A 18 -10.59 -5.13 3.67
C ALA A 18 -11.50 -5.69 2.57
N ALA A 19 -12.11 -6.87 2.81
CA ALA A 19 -13.03 -7.45 1.84
C ALA A 19 -14.30 -6.62 1.66
N GLN A 20 -14.81 -6.00 2.73
CA GLN A 20 -15.95 -5.09 2.62
C GLN A 20 -15.58 -3.83 1.80
N LEU A 21 -14.39 -3.27 2.01
CA LEU A 21 -13.88 -2.14 1.23
C LEU A 21 -13.68 -2.53 -0.24
N ALA A 22 -13.12 -3.70 -0.53
CA ALA A 22 -12.96 -4.18 -1.89
C ALA A 22 -14.31 -4.35 -2.61
N ALA A 23 -15.33 -4.83 -1.90
CA ALA A 23 -16.68 -4.96 -2.43
C ALA A 23 -17.36 -3.61 -2.71
N LEU A 24 -17.07 -2.59 -1.88
CA LEU A 24 -17.67 -1.25 -1.99
C LEU A 24 -16.99 -0.36 -3.03
N TYR A 25 -15.66 -0.40 -3.09
CA TYR A 25 -14.84 0.55 -3.82
C TYR A 25 -14.05 -0.10 -4.97
N GLY A 26 -14.06 -1.42 -5.07
CA GLY A 26 -13.21 -2.17 -5.98
C GLY A 26 -11.81 -2.42 -5.38
N GLU A 27 -11.01 -3.19 -6.12
CA GLU A 27 -9.64 -3.54 -5.71
C GLU A 27 -8.61 -2.51 -6.18
N GLU A 28 -8.94 -1.72 -7.20
CA GLU A 28 -8.02 -0.72 -7.74
C GLU A 28 -7.79 0.41 -6.74
N GLY A 29 -6.52 0.63 -6.40
CA GLY A 29 -6.12 1.63 -5.42
C GLY A 29 -6.38 1.24 -3.96
N LEU A 30 -6.84 0.01 -3.69
CA LEU A 30 -6.89 -0.53 -2.34
C LEU A 30 -5.46 -0.82 -1.87
N ILE A 31 -5.12 -0.32 -0.69
CA ILE A 31 -3.89 -0.67 0.00
C ILE A 31 -4.21 -1.48 1.25
N TRP A 32 -3.35 -2.48 1.51
CA TRP A 32 -3.36 -3.26 2.74
C TRP A 32 -1.93 -3.47 3.21
N LEU A 33 -1.52 -2.69 4.20
CA LEU A 33 -0.27 -2.92 4.93
C LEU A 33 -0.60 -3.81 6.10
N ASP A 34 -0.22 -5.07 6.00
CA ASP A 34 -0.55 -6.10 6.97
C ASP A 34 0.49 -6.22 8.07
N GLY A 35 0.06 -6.79 9.20
CA GLY A 35 0.89 -7.11 10.35
C GLY A 35 0.47 -8.44 10.96
N ASP A 36 1.39 -9.10 11.65
CA ASP A 36 1.19 -10.40 12.30
C ASP A 36 0.76 -10.31 13.77
N GLY A 37 0.58 -9.10 14.30
CA GLY A 37 0.25 -8.84 15.72
C GLY A 37 1.46 -8.93 16.67
N SER A 38 2.67 -9.23 16.18
CA SER A 38 3.90 -9.16 16.97
C SER A 38 4.24 -7.73 17.39
N ALA A 39 5.30 -7.54 18.17
CA ALA A 39 5.74 -6.20 18.56
C ALA A 39 6.11 -5.32 17.37
N LEU A 40 6.67 -5.90 16.29
CA LEU A 40 7.04 -5.20 15.07
C LEU A 40 5.90 -5.15 14.06
N GLY A 41 5.05 -6.19 14.00
CA GLY A 41 3.90 -6.32 13.11
C GLY A 41 2.55 -5.95 13.77
N ARG A 42 2.55 -5.00 14.72
CA ARG A 42 1.38 -4.61 15.51
C ARG A 42 0.28 -3.94 14.71
N TRP A 43 0.66 -3.17 13.69
CA TRP A 43 -0.25 -2.26 13.01
C TRP A 43 -0.67 -2.78 11.64
N VAL A 44 -1.96 -2.60 11.33
CA VAL A 44 -2.50 -2.77 9.98
C VAL A 44 -3.06 -1.44 9.49
N THR A 45 -2.86 -1.15 8.22
CA THR A 45 -3.42 0.03 7.58
C THR A 45 -4.15 -0.38 6.30
N LEU A 46 -5.38 0.10 6.16
CA LEU A 46 -6.18 -0.05 4.94
C LEU A 46 -6.53 1.33 4.39
N GLY A 47 -6.48 1.47 3.07
CA GLY A 47 -6.95 2.64 2.34
C GLY A 47 -7.56 2.24 1.01
N VAL A 48 -8.51 3.04 0.53
CA VAL A 48 -9.17 2.85 -0.76
C VAL A 48 -9.28 4.20 -1.46
N THR A 49 -9.50 4.18 -2.78
CA THR A 49 -9.72 5.40 -3.57
C THR A 49 -8.70 6.49 -3.27
N PRO A 50 -7.44 6.34 -3.74
CA PRO A 50 -6.42 7.33 -3.48
C PRO A 50 -6.85 8.71 -3.97
N VAL A 51 -6.61 9.74 -3.16
CA VAL A 51 -6.91 11.14 -3.51
C VAL A 51 -5.84 11.76 -4.38
N GLU A 52 -4.66 11.14 -4.39
CA GLU A 52 -3.52 11.59 -5.19
C GLU A 52 -2.58 10.42 -5.47
N THR A 53 -1.96 10.39 -6.64
CA THR A 53 -0.98 9.37 -7.02
C THR A 53 0.22 10.03 -7.67
N VAL A 54 1.42 9.62 -7.25
CA VAL A 54 2.70 10.03 -7.84
C VAL A 54 3.37 8.81 -8.45
N CYS A 55 3.73 8.91 -9.74
CA CYS A 55 4.37 7.84 -10.49
C CYS A 55 5.60 8.40 -11.22
N CYS A 56 6.78 7.88 -10.91
CA CYS A 56 8.03 8.22 -11.60
C CYS A 56 8.50 7.05 -12.43
N ARG A 57 9.00 7.34 -13.64
CA ARG A 57 9.50 6.36 -14.60
C ARG A 57 10.77 6.86 -15.26
N GLY A 58 11.47 5.96 -15.91
CA GLY A 58 12.66 6.27 -16.69
C GLY A 58 13.92 6.48 -15.84
N ARG A 59 15.05 6.61 -16.53
CA ARG A 59 16.37 6.79 -15.93
C ARG A 59 16.89 8.20 -16.20
N PRO A 60 17.91 8.66 -15.46
CA PRO A 60 18.54 9.94 -15.71
C PRO A 60 18.95 10.10 -17.18
N GLY A 61 18.54 11.21 -17.82
CA GLY A 61 18.81 11.52 -19.20
C GLY A 61 17.85 10.94 -20.24
N GLU A 62 16.91 10.09 -19.85
CA GLU A 62 15.86 9.60 -20.76
C GLU A 62 14.75 10.64 -20.97
N PRO A 63 14.20 10.78 -22.17
CA PRO A 63 13.07 11.68 -22.40
C PRO A 63 11.86 11.30 -21.55
N GLY A 64 11.29 12.26 -20.83
CA GLY A 64 10.13 12.05 -19.96
C GLY A 64 10.44 11.36 -18.63
N ALA A 65 11.71 11.08 -18.33
CA ALA A 65 12.10 10.54 -17.04
C ALA A 65 11.86 11.54 -15.90
N SER A 66 11.45 11.01 -14.74
CA SER A 66 11.17 11.80 -13.54
C SER A 66 11.95 11.26 -12.34
N ASN A 67 12.58 12.17 -11.59
CA ASN A 67 13.39 11.83 -10.44
C ASN A 67 12.51 11.43 -9.24
N PRO A 68 12.54 10.16 -8.79
CA PRO A 68 11.71 9.68 -7.69
C PRO A 68 12.06 10.35 -6.36
N PHE A 69 13.32 10.69 -6.13
CA PHE A 69 13.74 11.32 -4.87
C PHE A 69 13.32 12.79 -4.79
N GLU A 70 13.25 13.48 -5.93
CA GLU A 70 12.68 14.83 -5.97
C GLU A 70 11.18 14.80 -5.78
N ALA A 71 10.49 13.86 -6.42
CA ALA A 71 9.07 13.67 -6.21
C ALA A 71 8.74 13.45 -4.72
N LEU A 72 9.50 12.59 -4.04
CA LEU A 72 9.34 12.35 -2.59
C LEU A 72 9.54 13.60 -1.73
N ARG A 73 10.44 14.52 -2.12
CA ARG A 73 10.67 15.78 -1.37
C ARG A 73 9.52 16.78 -1.49
N HIS A 74 8.73 16.66 -2.54
CA HIS A 74 7.63 17.59 -2.84
C HIS A 74 6.26 17.06 -2.42
N LEU A 75 6.21 15.89 -1.74
CA LEU A 75 4.96 15.35 -1.24
C LEU A 75 4.34 16.27 -0.19
N GLU A 76 3.05 16.49 -0.32
CA GLU A 76 2.27 17.12 0.72
C GLU A 76 2.15 16.22 1.96
N GLU A 77 1.82 16.83 3.10
CA GLU A 77 1.55 16.09 4.34
C GLU A 77 0.35 15.13 4.15
N GLY A 78 0.49 13.87 4.57
CA GLY A 78 -0.57 12.88 4.44
C GLY A 78 -0.09 11.44 4.60
N HIS A 79 -1.03 10.51 4.43
CA HIS A 79 -0.76 9.07 4.45
C HIS A 79 -0.42 8.58 3.05
N TRP A 80 0.86 8.53 2.76
CA TRP A 80 1.39 8.03 1.50
C TRP A 80 1.83 6.58 1.61
N THR A 81 1.44 5.76 0.64
CA THR A 81 1.75 4.33 0.60
C THR A 81 2.06 3.90 -0.82
N GLY A 82 3.05 3.04 -0.98
CA GLY A 82 3.46 2.54 -2.29
C GLY A 82 4.85 1.92 -2.23
N TRP A 83 5.60 2.04 -3.30
CA TRP A 83 6.94 1.46 -3.39
C TRP A 83 7.93 2.40 -4.10
N LEU A 84 9.19 2.24 -3.73
CA LEU A 84 10.35 2.74 -4.44
C LEU A 84 11.10 1.51 -4.98
N SER A 85 11.26 1.41 -6.30
CA SER A 85 11.92 0.25 -6.90
C SER A 85 13.43 0.32 -6.73
N TYR A 86 14.10 -0.81 -6.94
CA TYR A 86 15.56 -0.87 -6.91
C TYR A 86 16.20 0.01 -7.98
N GLU A 87 15.55 0.16 -9.14
CA GLU A 87 15.98 0.97 -10.28
C GLU A 87 15.99 2.47 -9.99
N ALA A 88 15.31 2.91 -8.92
CA ALA A 88 15.43 4.30 -8.45
C ALA A 88 16.89 4.66 -8.08
N ALA A 89 17.71 3.67 -7.75
CA ALA A 89 19.13 3.87 -7.47
C ALA A 89 19.91 4.45 -8.66
N ALA A 90 19.42 4.33 -9.89
CA ALA A 90 20.00 5.00 -11.06
C ALA A 90 20.13 6.52 -10.89
N TRP A 91 19.28 7.11 -10.06
CA TRP A 91 19.27 8.55 -9.76
C TRP A 91 20.27 8.96 -8.67
N SER A 92 20.74 8.03 -7.86
CA SER A 92 21.76 8.28 -6.82
C SER A 92 23.11 7.69 -7.18
N GLU A 93 23.15 6.66 -8.05
CA GLU A 93 24.38 5.93 -8.44
C GLU A 93 24.50 5.87 -9.97
N PRO A 94 24.69 6.99 -10.66
CA PRO A 94 24.62 7.04 -12.12
C PRO A 94 25.74 6.26 -12.83
N GLY A 95 26.79 5.86 -12.12
CA GLY A 95 27.90 5.05 -12.66
C GLY A 95 27.60 3.57 -12.84
N ASN A 96 26.48 3.07 -12.31
CA ASN A 96 26.12 1.66 -12.42
C ASN A 96 25.25 1.38 -13.66
N ALA A 97 25.43 0.17 -14.22
CA ALA A 97 24.65 -0.29 -15.36
C ALA A 97 23.26 -0.76 -14.93
N TRP A 98 22.37 0.18 -14.63
CA TRP A 98 20.98 -0.12 -14.28
C TRP A 98 20.20 -0.55 -15.54
N CYS A 99 19.49 -1.67 -15.44
CA CYS A 99 18.61 -2.14 -16.52
C CYS A 99 17.34 -1.29 -16.57
N ALA A 100 16.80 -1.10 -17.78
CA ALA A 100 15.48 -0.54 -17.94
C ALA A 100 14.44 -1.56 -17.48
N ASP A 101 13.46 -1.12 -16.68
CA ASP A 101 12.31 -1.91 -16.28
C ASP A 101 11.02 -1.18 -16.72
N ALA A 102 9.99 -1.96 -17.04
CA ALA A 102 8.64 -1.43 -17.30
C ALA A 102 7.97 -0.92 -16.02
N MET A 103 8.44 -1.36 -14.86
CA MET A 103 7.93 -0.97 -13.55
C MET A 103 8.32 0.48 -13.23
N PRO A 104 7.43 1.27 -12.62
CA PRO A 104 7.79 2.60 -12.14
C PRO A 104 8.94 2.56 -11.12
N SER A 105 9.87 3.51 -11.21
CA SER A 105 10.91 3.70 -10.18
C SER A 105 10.33 4.18 -8.84
N LEU A 106 9.19 4.87 -8.88
CA LEU A 106 8.36 5.24 -7.73
C LEU A 106 6.90 5.13 -8.13
N TRP A 107 6.11 4.49 -7.31
CA TRP A 107 4.65 4.61 -7.33
C TRP A 107 4.17 4.73 -5.90
N ILE A 108 3.52 5.84 -5.58
CA ILE A 108 2.93 6.09 -4.27
C ILE A 108 1.59 6.78 -4.43
N ALA A 109 0.69 6.48 -3.51
CA ALA A 109 -0.65 7.03 -3.48
C ALA A 109 -0.99 7.56 -2.09
N ARG A 110 -1.66 8.72 -2.04
CA ARG A 110 -2.17 9.32 -0.82
C ARG A 110 -3.61 8.92 -0.59
N HIS A 111 -3.89 8.38 0.58
CA HIS A 111 -5.22 7.97 0.99
C HIS A 111 -5.72 8.85 2.13
N ASP A 112 -6.95 9.34 2.00
CA ASP A 112 -7.63 10.16 3.01
C ASP A 112 -9.15 9.97 2.88
N PRO A 113 -9.79 9.24 3.82
CA PRO A 113 -9.24 8.68 5.05
C PRO A 113 -8.55 7.32 4.88
N ILE A 114 -7.87 6.87 5.96
CA ILE A 114 -7.38 5.50 6.14
C ILE A 114 -8.04 4.84 7.35
N LEU A 115 -8.02 3.51 7.38
CA LEU A 115 -8.36 2.72 8.55
C LEU A 115 -7.09 2.17 9.17
N ARG A 116 -6.97 2.33 10.49
CA ARG A 116 -5.80 1.90 11.25
C ARG A 116 -6.20 0.96 12.37
N PHE A 117 -5.54 -0.20 12.42
CA PHE A 117 -5.82 -1.25 13.38
C PHE A 117 -4.61 -1.46 14.28
N ASP A 118 -4.88 -1.58 15.58
CA ASP A 118 -3.95 -2.06 16.57
C ASP A 118 -4.32 -3.51 16.91
N LEU A 119 -3.58 -4.46 16.37
CA LEU A 119 -3.88 -5.88 16.54
C LEU A 119 -3.72 -6.35 17.98
N GLN A 120 -2.78 -5.77 18.74
CA GLN A 120 -2.52 -6.16 20.12
C GLN A 120 -3.65 -5.72 21.06
N ASN A 121 -4.14 -4.49 20.88
CA ASN A 121 -5.19 -3.93 21.76
C ASN A 121 -6.59 -4.07 21.16
N GLN A 122 -6.73 -4.65 19.95
CA GLN A 122 -7.99 -4.75 19.24
C GLN A 122 -8.70 -3.39 19.11
N HIS A 123 -7.95 -2.39 18.68
CA HIS A 123 -8.49 -1.07 18.41
C HIS A 123 -8.52 -0.81 16.89
N LEU A 124 -9.61 -0.20 16.45
CA LEU A 124 -9.81 0.26 15.09
C LEU A 124 -10.14 1.75 15.10
N TRP A 125 -9.47 2.48 14.23
CA TRP A 125 -9.75 3.91 13.98
C TRP A 125 -9.88 4.18 12.50
N ILE A 126 -10.66 5.20 12.18
CA ILE A 126 -10.60 5.92 10.92
C ILE A 126 -9.87 7.25 11.15
N GLU A 127 -8.92 7.56 10.28
CA GLU A 127 -8.07 8.74 10.37
C GLU A 127 -8.02 9.47 9.04
N GLY A 128 -8.13 10.79 9.07
CA GLY A 128 -8.07 11.61 7.84
C GLY A 128 -8.07 13.11 8.13
N THR A 129 -7.82 13.90 7.11
CA THR A 129 -7.82 15.37 7.20
C THR A 129 -9.17 15.97 6.85
N ASN A 130 -10.01 15.22 6.11
CA ASN A 130 -11.35 15.66 5.68
C ASN A 130 -12.45 14.95 6.50
N PRO A 131 -13.16 15.65 7.39
CA PRO A 131 -14.25 15.07 8.19
C PRO A 131 -15.39 14.48 7.33
N ASN A 132 -15.67 15.07 6.16
CA ASN A 132 -16.72 14.58 5.29
C ASN A 132 -16.37 13.22 4.67
N SER A 133 -15.11 13.02 4.28
CA SER A 133 -14.62 11.73 3.76
C SER A 133 -14.66 10.66 4.85
N ILE A 134 -14.34 11.03 6.10
CA ILE A 134 -14.46 10.13 7.27
C ILE A 134 -15.92 9.70 7.44
N THR A 135 -16.85 10.64 7.46
CA THR A 135 -18.29 10.35 7.61
C THR A 135 -18.80 9.46 6.48
N ALA A 136 -18.46 9.80 5.21
CA ALA A 136 -18.88 9.01 4.06
C ALA A 136 -18.38 7.57 4.12
N MET A 137 -17.13 7.33 4.54
CA MET A 137 -16.58 5.98 4.69
C MET A 137 -17.26 5.22 5.84
N LEU A 138 -17.55 5.88 6.96
CA LEU A 138 -18.27 5.28 8.08
C LEU A 138 -19.67 4.83 7.67
N ASP A 139 -20.41 5.66 6.95
CA ASP A 139 -21.75 5.36 6.47
C ASP A 139 -21.72 4.19 5.48
N SER A 140 -20.75 4.19 4.57
CA SER A 140 -20.55 3.09 3.63
C SER A 140 -20.27 1.76 4.35
N LEU A 141 -19.39 1.77 5.35
CA LEU A 141 -19.05 0.57 6.13
C LEU A 141 -20.21 0.09 7.03
N ALA A 142 -21.09 1.00 7.46
CA ALA A 142 -22.26 0.66 8.27
C ALA A 142 -23.38 0.00 7.44
N THR A 143 -23.52 0.39 6.17
CA THR A 143 -24.59 -0.08 5.28
C THR A 143 -24.23 -1.31 4.46
N ALA A 144 -22.94 -1.58 4.26
CA ALA A 144 -22.47 -2.68 3.43
C ALA A 144 -22.64 -4.06 4.11
N PRO A 145 -22.94 -5.11 3.33
CA PRO A 145 -23.01 -6.47 3.86
C PRO A 145 -21.70 -6.91 4.50
N THR A 146 -21.80 -7.53 5.68
CA THR A 146 -20.62 -8.03 6.42
C THR A 146 -20.22 -9.45 5.96
N ALA A 147 -21.02 -10.09 5.11
CA ALA A 147 -20.81 -11.45 4.67
C ALA A 147 -19.66 -11.53 3.65
N LEU A 148 -18.53 -12.10 4.06
CA LEU A 148 -17.50 -12.56 3.15
C LEU A 148 -17.97 -13.87 2.48
N SER A 149 -17.81 -13.96 1.17
CA SER A 149 -17.74 -15.25 0.52
C SER A 149 -16.46 -15.95 0.98
N THR A 150 -16.58 -16.88 1.90
CA THR A 150 -15.46 -17.60 2.51
C THR A 150 -15.02 -18.82 1.70
N ASN A 151 -15.08 -18.76 0.38
CA ASN A 151 -14.41 -19.76 -0.43
C ASN A 151 -12.95 -19.33 -0.64
N PRO A 152 -12.01 -19.71 0.24
CA PRO A 152 -10.61 -19.51 -0.05
C PRO A 152 -10.29 -20.35 -1.30
N HIS A 153 -9.91 -19.70 -2.38
CA HIS A 153 -9.29 -20.41 -3.49
C HIS A 153 -7.99 -21.00 -2.96
N PRO A 154 -7.82 -22.33 -2.91
CA PRO A 154 -6.57 -22.92 -2.47
C PRO A 154 -5.46 -22.44 -3.43
N ILE A 155 -4.38 -21.92 -2.87
CA ILE A 155 -3.19 -21.61 -3.66
C ILE A 155 -2.63 -22.93 -4.16
N ALA A 156 -2.64 -23.15 -5.47
CA ALA A 156 -2.05 -24.31 -6.10
C ALA A 156 -0.52 -24.17 -6.06
N LEU A 157 0.12 -24.72 -5.03
CA LEU A 157 1.58 -24.64 -4.86
C LEU A 157 2.36 -25.36 -5.96
N ASP A 158 1.77 -26.37 -6.58
CA ASP A 158 2.30 -27.11 -7.73
C ASP A 158 2.33 -26.27 -9.03
N ALA A 159 1.61 -25.18 -9.09
CA ALA A 159 1.69 -24.21 -10.19
C ALA A 159 2.88 -23.23 -10.07
N TRP A 160 3.62 -23.27 -8.96
CA TRP A 160 4.77 -22.39 -8.75
C TRP A 160 6.02 -23.00 -9.37
N THR A 161 6.68 -22.25 -10.23
CA THR A 161 7.98 -22.61 -10.81
C THR A 161 9.09 -21.83 -10.13
N HIS A 162 10.13 -22.53 -9.69
CA HIS A 162 11.33 -21.89 -9.19
C HIS A 162 12.16 -21.35 -10.37
N HIS A 163 12.44 -20.06 -10.41
CA HIS A 163 13.31 -19.46 -11.42
C HIS A 163 14.79 -19.69 -11.14
N THR A 164 15.14 -20.06 -9.91
CA THR A 164 16.51 -20.41 -9.53
C THR A 164 16.50 -21.56 -8.54
N ASP A 165 17.47 -22.45 -8.64
CA ASP A 165 17.71 -23.53 -7.70
C ASP A 165 18.58 -23.03 -6.52
N ARG A 166 18.85 -23.92 -5.55
CA ARG A 166 19.69 -23.62 -4.39
C ARG A 166 21.10 -23.17 -4.78
N SER A 167 21.66 -23.74 -5.83
CA SER A 167 23.02 -23.39 -6.28
C SER A 167 23.03 -22.02 -6.97
N GLY A 168 22.05 -21.74 -7.81
CA GLY A 168 21.87 -20.43 -8.44
C GLY A 168 21.67 -19.32 -7.42
N PHE A 169 20.84 -19.56 -6.39
CA PHE A 169 20.68 -18.61 -5.29
C PHE A 169 22.00 -18.37 -4.53
N ALA A 170 22.72 -19.44 -4.17
CA ALA A 170 24.00 -19.32 -3.46
C ALA A 170 25.09 -18.59 -4.27
N ASN A 171 25.06 -18.70 -5.61
CA ASN A 171 25.97 -17.98 -6.50
C ASN A 171 25.61 -16.51 -6.65
N GLY A 172 24.33 -16.15 -6.57
CA GLY A 172 23.86 -14.76 -6.62
C GLY A 172 24.13 -13.96 -5.34
N VAL A 173 24.45 -14.63 -4.22
CA VAL A 173 24.70 -14.00 -2.89
C VAL A 173 26.21 -13.84 -2.61
N ARG A 174 27.11 -14.31 -3.49
CA ARG A 174 28.58 -14.15 -3.38
C ARG A 174 29.05 -12.90 -4.10
#